data_8f5c5d8bcda3203eed7a5f8b8793483a
#
_entry.id   8f5c5d8bcda3203eed7a5f8b8793483a
#
_cell.length_a   1.000
_cell.length_b   1.000
_cell.length_c   1.000
_cell.angle_alpha   90.00
_cell.angle_beta   90.00
_cell.angle_gamma   90.00
#
_symmetry.space_group_name_H-M   'P 1'
#
loop_
_entity.id
_entity.type
_entity.pdbx_description
1 polymer ?
#
loop_
_entity_poly.entity_id
_entity_poly.type
_entity_poly.pdbx_seq_one_letter_code
_entity_poly.pdbx_strand_id
1 'polypeptide(L)'
;MSISRRSFVLSAGTTLAALAGSPRLVLPWRRRYSVVIRGGTVFDGLGSPGIQADVAIEDGRIVAIGQNLKDEGAVEIDARGMAVAPGFIDIHSHGDGSLWEDPRSESIVRQGVTTIVVGQDGSSRAPMGSAPDEDNGRHAFSDFKAFWQSLESLKPSVNVASMVGLGTVRGIVIGNVNRPATSDEMARMTQLVEQALADGACGASSGLEYTPGAFATRDELIALCKPLASRRLPYATHMRNEDDHVVEAVDESIAVAMGASCPLQISHLKTEGPRNWHKLDEILAHIHRARGALEIAAAPAGESRKGATPVKKGASASSRSRRATAQKAATTSSADAPGIDVAFDRYPYIAYQTGLSNLFPVWSRDGSTEDFLRRLDDPATSEKIRRETVAKVELIGGWDNVEISGITNYADMAADGKRVGSFAKTQQLEPYALAVALLQRGKGNVGMVGFAMSEDNLDRILAHPQGMVCSDGGAYALDGATHKGHPHPRGLGTFPRVLGKYVREKKVLTL
;
A
#
# COMPACT_ATOMS: atom_id res chain seq x y z
N MET A 1 30.98 -35.76 29.34
CA MET A 1 32.25 -35.32 30.00
C MET A 1 32.42 -33.86 29.77
N SER A 2 32.22 -33.01 30.78
CA SER A 2 32.37 -31.55 30.70
C SER A 2 33.82 -31.18 30.96
N ILE A 3 34.48 -30.61 29.98
CA ILE A 3 35.86 -30.09 30.15
C ILE A 3 35.75 -28.74 30.81
N SER A 4 36.36 -28.56 32.01
CA SER A 4 36.31 -27.32 32.76
C SER A 4 37.20 -26.24 32.10
N ARG A 5 36.79 -24.97 32.22
CA ARG A 5 37.54 -23.80 31.70
C ARG A 5 38.99 -23.70 32.20
N ARG A 6 39.33 -24.33 33.32
CA ARG A 6 40.71 -24.35 33.88
C ARG A 6 41.63 -25.31 33.13
N SER A 7 41.13 -26.43 32.56
CA SER A 7 41.93 -27.37 31.80
C SER A 7 42.33 -26.84 30.42
N PHE A 8 41.56 -25.91 29.85
CA PHE A 8 41.86 -25.28 28.56
C PHE A 8 43.02 -24.28 28.65
N VAL A 9 43.16 -23.57 29.78
CA VAL A 9 44.19 -22.53 29.97
C VAL A 9 45.57 -23.14 30.26
N LEU A 10 45.63 -24.36 30.84
CA LEU A 10 46.90 -25.03 31.17
C LEU A 10 47.52 -25.79 29.98
N SER A 11 46.72 -26.17 28.97
CA SER A 11 47.23 -26.82 27.74
C SER A 11 47.79 -25.85 26.72
N ALA A 12 47.45 -24.55 26.81
CA ALA A 12 47.94 -23.50 25.91
C ALA A 12 49.29 -22.89 26.35
N GLY A 13 49.72 -23.17 27.57
CA GLY A 13 50.92 -22.53 28.19
C GLY A 13 52.26 -23.20 27.88
N THR A 14 52.30 -24.46 27.37
CA THR A 14 53.55 -25.21 27.17
C THR A 14 54.01 -25.31 25.73
N THR A 15 53.27 -24.78 24.75
CA THR A 15 53.71 -24.80 23.33
C THR A 15 54.25 -23.45 22.86
N LEU A 16 54.29 -22.40 23.71
CA LEU A 16 54.73 -21.03 23.33
C LEU A 16 56.22 -20.74 23.55
N ALA A 17 57.01 -21.70 24.08
CA ALA A 17 58.41 -21.45 24.40
C ALA A 17 59.45 -21.89 23.35
N ALA A 18 59.01 -22.51 22.21
CA ALA A 18 59.95 -23.07 21.22
C ALA A 18 59.99 -22.30 19.87
N LEU A 19 59.36 -21.15 19.72
CA LEU A 19 59.31 -20.39 18.45
C LEU A 19 59.89 -18.95 18.54
N ALA A 20 60.85 -18.74 19.44
CA ALA A 20 61.50 -17.40 19.65
C ALA A 20 62.66 -17.13 18.68
N GLY A 21 62.69 -17.71 17.49
CA GLY A 21 63.82 -17.51 16.55
C GLY A 21 63.49 -17.50 15.06
N SER A 22 62.24 -17.60 14.68
CA SER A 22 61.86 -17.51 13.24
C SER A 22 61.18 -16.14 12.96
N PRO A 23 61.46 -15.49 11.80
CA PRO A 23 60.70 -14.34 11.41
C PRO A 23 59.22 -14.76 11.30
N ARG A 24 58.42 -14.20 12.22
CA ARG A 24 57.00 -14.42 12.18
C ARG A 24 56.48 -13.85 10.84
N LEU A 25 56.22 -14.73 9.90
CA LEU A 25 55.28 -14.45 8.83
C LEU A 25 53.94 -14.13 9.54
N VAL A 26 53.70 -12.89 9.83
CA VAL A 26 52.36 -12.39 10.18
C VAL A 26 51.61 -12.46 8.87
N LEU A 27 51.05 -13.64 8.57
CA LEU A 27 50.01 -13.73 7.54
C LEU A 27 48.94 -12.74 8.00
N PRO A 28 48.60 -11.72 7.18
CA PRO A 28 47.51 -10.85 7.53
C PRO A 28 46.28 -11.73 7.71
N TRP A 29 45.73 -11.76 8.92
CA TRP A 29 44.44 -12.40 9.18
C TRP A 29 43.44 -11.68 8.30
N ARG A 30 43.11 -12.28 7.16
CA ARG A 30 42.00 -11.79 6.34
C ARG A 30 40.74 -12.03 7.14
N ARG A 31 40.03 -10.98 7.41
CA ARG A 31 38.71 -11.08 8.03
C ARG A 31 37.80 -11.80 7.05
N ARG A 32 37.02 -12.76 7.53
CA ARG A 32 36.08 -13.49 6.69
C ARG A 32 34.67 -13.04 7.04
N TYR A 33 34.00 -12.41 6.07
CA TYR A 33 32.62 -11.99 6.19
C TYR A 33 31.66 -13.12 5.83
N SER A 34 30.40 -13.03 6.29
CA SER A 34 29.35 -13.97 5.90
C SER A 34 29.09 -13.91 4.39
N VAL A 35 29.00 -12.70 3.82
CA VAL A 35 28.81 -12.48 2.37
C VAL A 35 29.64 -11.29 1.93
N VAL A 36 30.25 -11.37 0.73
CA VAL A 36 30.81 -10.22 0.03
C VAL A 36 30.23 -10.13 -1.38
N ILE A 37 29.67 -8.99 -1.73
CA ILE A 37 29.19 -8.68 -3.08
C ILE A 37 30.26 -7.86 -3.77
N ARG A 38 30.77 -8.32 -4.93
CA ARG A 38 31.94 -7.76 -5.62
C ARG A 38 31.59 -6.93 -6.85
N GLY A 39 32.15 -5.75 -6.92
CA GLY A 39 32.27 -4.93 -8.15
C GLY A 39 30.95 -4.44 -8.74
N GLY A 40 29.92 -4.32 -7.93
CA GLY A 40 28.62 -3.80 -8.36
C GLY A 40 28.57 -2.26 -8.41
N THR A 41 27.58 -1.71 -9.10
CA THR A 41 27.20 -0.30 -8.95
C THR A 41 26.25 -0.20 -7.76
N VAL A 42 26.74 0.29 -6.63
CA VAL A 42 26.01 0.38 -5.36
C VAL A 42 25.21 1.67 -5.29
N PHE A 43 23.90 1.53 -5.06
CA PHE A 43 22.98 2.63 -4.79
C PHE A 43 22.56 2.59 -3.31
N ASP A 44 22.49 3.74 -2.66
CA ASP A 44 22.14 3.85 -1.24
C ASP A 44 20.63 3.88 -0.96
N GLY A 45 19.82 4.04 -2.00
CA GLY A 45 18.36 4.19 -1.88
C GLY A 45 17.91 5.58 -1.42
N LEU A 46 18.83 6.57 -1.33
CA LEU A 46 18.57 7.95 -0.88
C LEU A 46 18.63 8.95 -2.04
N GLY A 47 18.76 8.47 -3.29
CA GLY A 47 18.86 9.30 -4.47
C GLY A 47 20.30 9.77 -4.80
N SER A 48 21.31 9.25 -4.10
CA SER A 48 22.72 9.52 -4.46
C SER A 48 23.12 8.77 -5.74
N PRO A 49 24.05 9.33 -6.54
CA PRO A 49 24.60 8.61 -7.68
C PRO A 49 25.22 7.27 -7.26
N GLY A 50 24.99 6.23 -8.08
CA GLY A 50 25.59 4.92 -7.86
C GLY A 50 27.12 4.96 -7.90
N ILE A 51 27.78 4.21 -7.00
CA ILE A 51 29.24 4.09 -6.92
C ILE A 51 29.69 2.65 -7.21
N GLN A 52 30.83 2.50 -7.89
CA GLN A 52 31.47 1.18 -8.05
C GLN A 52 32.11 0.76 -6.72
N ALA A 53 31.58 -0.30 -6.11
CA ALA A 53 32.07 -0.77 -4.82
C ALA A 53 31.74 -2.24 -4.57
N ASP A 54 32.46 -2.83 -3.58
CA ASP A 54 32.10 -4.08 -2.94
C ASP A 54 31.27 -3.78 -1.70
N VAL A 55 30.42 -4.73 -1.31
CA VAL A 55 29.61 -4.67 -0.08
C VAL A 55 29.89 -5.91 0.75
N ALA A 56 30.35 -5.70 2.01
CA ALA A 56 30.58 -6.79 2.95
C ALA A 56 29.47 -6.86 4.00
N ILE A 57 28.96 -8.08 4.23
CA ILE A 57 27.85 -8.37 5.14
C ILE A 57 28.32 -9.38 6.19
N GLU A 58 28.03 -9.09 7.45
CA GLU A 58 28.28 -9.95 8.61
C GLU A 58 27.06 -9.90 9.53
N ASP A 59 26.61 -11.06 9.99
CA ASP A 59 25.45 -11.18 10.89
C ASP A 59 24.20 -10.42 10.40
N GLY A 60 23.93 -10.49 9.09
CA GLY A 60 22.78 -9.82 8.48
C GLY A 60 22.89 -8.30 8.38
N ARG A 61 24.08 -7.72 8.62
CA ARG A 61 24.32 -6.27 8.56
C ARG A 61 25.38 -5.93 7.53
N ILE A 62 25.21 -4.82 6.82
CA ILE A 62 26.26 -4.23 5.99
C ILE A 62 27.31 -3.65 6.95
N VAL A 63 28.54 -4.18 6.89
CA VAL A 63 29.66 -3.78 7.77
C VAL A 63 30.73 -3.01 7.04
N ALA A 64 30.82 -3.10 5.72
CA ALA A 64 31.72 -2.28 4.91
C ALA A 64 31.15 -2.09 3.50
N ILE A 65 31.38 -0.90 2.93
CA ILE A 65 31.19 -0.58 1.52
C ILE A 65 32.49 0.12 1.06
N GLY A 66 33.12 -0.38 0.01
CA GLY A 66 34.37 0.19 -0.48
C GLY A 66 34.88 -0.47 -1.74
N GLN A 67 35.81 0.18 -2.43
CA GLN A 67 36.42 -0.39 -3.63
C GLN A 67 37.48 -1.46 -3.24
N ASN A 68 37.41 -2.60 -3.91
CA ASN A 68 38.40 -3.67 -3.78
C ASN A 68 38.66 -4.11 -2.32
N LEU A 69 37.60 -4.45 -1.60
CA LEU A 69 37.72 -5.00 -0.24
C LEU A 69 38.62 -6.24 -0.28
N LYS A 70 39.69 -6.22 0.53
CA LYS A 70 40.71 -7.31 0.53
C LYS A 70 40.25 -8.55 1.31
N ASP A 71 39.26 -8.39 2.16
CA ASP A 71 38.74 -9.45 3.00
C ASP A 71 37.84 -10.40 2.20
N GLU A 72 37.80 -11.67 2.59
CA GLU A 72 37.06 -12.71 1.90
C GLU A 72 35.65 -12.89 2.47
N GLY A 73 34.68 -13.27 1.63
CA GLY A 73 33.35 -13.70 2.04
C GLY A 73 33.28 -15.23 2.16
N ALA A 74 32.51 -15.75 3.12
CA ALA A 74 32.13 -17.17 3.09
C ALA A 74 31.32 -17.48 1.83
N VAL A 75 30.48 -16.51 1.39
CA VAL A 75 29.82 -16.49 0.10
C VAL A 75 30.29 -15.24 -0.65
N GLU A 76 30.75 -15.37 -1.87
CA GLU A 76 31.07 -14.25 -2.74
C GLU A 76 30.11 -14.19 -3.91
N ILE A 77 29.55 -12.98 -4.16
CA ILE A 77 28.62 -12.72 -5.26
C ILE A 77 29.32 -11.78 -6.24
N ASP A 78 29.51 -12.19 -7.48
CA ASP A 78 29.99 -11.33 -8.54
C ASP A 78 28.84 -10.46 -9.07
N ALA A 79 28.90 -9.16 -8.77
CA ALA A 79 27.93 -8.17 -9.20
C ALA A 79 28.45 -7.21 -10.26
N ARG A 80 29.55 -7.55 -10.97
CA ARG A 80 30.10 -6.73 -12.03
C ARG A 80 29.08 -6.51 -13.14
N GLY A 81 28.81 -5.25 -13.46
CA GLY A 81 27.79 -4.85 -14.43
C GLY A 81 26.35 -4.87 -13.89
N MET A 82 26.17 -5.17 -12.60
CA MET A 82 24.86 -5.18 -11.93
C MET A 82 24.71 -3.98 -10.98
N ALA A 83 23.47 -3.58 -10.75
CA ALA A 83 23.11 -2.67 -9.67
C ALA A 83 22.98 -3.46 -8.34
N VAL A 84 23.55 -2.90 -7.28
CA VAL A 84 23.38 -3.40 -5.90
C VAL A 84 22.66 -2.30 -5.13
N ALA A 85 21.46 -2.60 -4.64
CA ALA A 85 20.60 -1.64 -3.96
C ALA A 85 19.91 -2.29 -2.76
N PRO A 86 19.37 -1.50 -1.82
CA PRO A 86 18.43 -2.03 -0.83
C PRO A 86 17.27 -2.73 -1.51
N GLY A 87 16.72 -3.77 -0.88
CA GLY A 87 15.49 -4.40 -1.33
C GLY A 87 14.32 -3.40 -1.30
N PHE A 88 13.40 -3.53 -2.24
CA PHE A 88 12.21 -2.67 -2.29
C PHE A 88 11.32 -2.89 -1.06
N ILE A 89 10.67 -1.83 -0.63
CA ILE A 89 9.58 -1.86 0.34
C ILE A 89 8.28 -1.68 -0.45
N ASP A 90 7.44 -2.72 -0.44
CA ASP A 90 6.09 -2.64 -0.98
C ASP A 90 5.16 -2.05 0.07
N ILE A 91 4.89 -0.75 -0.05
CA ILE A 91 4.17 0.02 0.97
C ILE A 91 2.67 -0.32 1.03
N HIS A 92 2.15 -1.02 0.02
CA HIS A 92 0.76 -1.44 -0.05
C HIS A 92 0.70 -2.83 -0.69
N SER A 93 0.52 -3.86 0.14
CA SER A 93 0.50 -5.26 -0.26
C SER A 93 -0.66 -6.01 0.40
N HIS A 94 -1.21 -6.97 -0.33
CA HIS A 94 -2.18 -7.96 0.15
C HIS A 94 -1.53 -9.36 0.28
N GLY A 95 -0.20 -9.40 0.41
CA GLY A 95 0.56 -10.64 0.55
C GLY A 95 0.21 -11.45 1.79
N ASP A 96 -0.30 -10.82 2.85
CA ASP A 96 -0.81 -11.49 4.05
C ASP A 96 -1.96 -12.48 3.78
N GLY A 97 -2.62 -12.34 2.63
CA GLY A 97 -3.64 -13.28 2.19
C GLY A 97 -3.17 -14.71 2.02
N SER A 98 -1.88 -14.94 1.78
CA SER A 98 -1.33 -16.23 1.42
C SER A 98 -0.02 -16.60 2.13
N LEU A 99 0.48 -15.80 3.07
CA LEU A 99 1.74 -16.07 3.78
C LEU A 99 1.74 -17.41 4.50
N TRP A 100 0.63 -17.83 5.10
CA TRP A 100 0.51 -19.09 5.82
C TRP A 100 0.30 -20.30 4.90
N GLU A 101 -0.21 -20.07 3.67
CA GLU A 101 -0.32 -21.10 2.65
C GLU A 101 1.02 -21.36 1.97
N ASP A 102 1.80 -20.28 1.72
CA ASP A 102 3.11 -20.35 1.10
C ASP A 102 4.03 -19.23 1.59
N PRO A 103 4.84 -19.47 2.64
CA PRO A 103 5.75 -18.47 3.20
C PRO A 103 6.92 -18.10 2.28
N ARG A 104 7.12 -18.81 1.16
CA ARG A 104 8.15 -18.48 0.17
C ARG A 104 7.93 -17.10 -0.43
N SER A 105 6.66 -16.64 -0.51
CA SER A 105 6.29 -15.34 -1.08
C SER A 105 6.98 -15.09 -2.43
N GLU A 106 6.97 -16.11 -3.30
CA GLU A 106 7.86 -16.20 -4.47
C GLU A 106 7.72 -15.00 -5.40
N SER A 107 6.49 -14.59 -5.73
CA SER A 107 6.26 -13.45 -6.61
C SER A 107 6.77 -12.12 -6.03
N ILE A 108 6.82 -12.00 -4.70
CA ILE A 108 7.29 -10.80 -4.01
C ILE A 108 8.82 -10.75 -4.05
N VAL A 109 9.51 -11.80 -3.58
CA VAL A 109 10.98 -11.80 -3.52
C VAL A 109 11.62 -11.77 -4.91
N ARG A 110 11.00 -12.37 -5.93
CA ARG A 110 11.48 -12.33 -7.32
C ARG A 110 11.41 -10.95 -7.96
N GLN A 111 10.65 -10.02 -7.40
CA GLN A 111 10.62 -8.62 -7.79
C GLN A 111 11.69 -7.77 -7.08
N GLY A 112 12.48 -8.36 -6.18
CA GLY A 112 13.45 -7.63 -5.35
C GLY A 112 12.81 -6.94 -4.13
N VAL A 113 11.57 -7.29 -3.78
CA VAL A 113 10.90 -6.79 -2.58
C VAL A 113 11.36 -7.60 -1.37
N THR A 114 11.78 -6.92 -0.32
CA THR A 114 12.25 -7.53 0.93
C THR A 114 11.36 -7.20 2.13
N THR A 115 10.47 -6.23 1.98
CA THR A 115 9.53 -5.82 3.02
C THR A 115 8.18 -5.50 2.41
N ILE A 116 7.11 -5.99 3.03
CA ILE A 116 5.72 -5.68 2.64
C ILE A 116 4.99 -5.02 3.79
N VAL A 117 4.16 -4.02 3.47
CA VAL A 117 3.22 -3.40 4.41
C VAL A 117 1.83 -3.90 4.07
N VAL A 118 1.27 -4.71 4.96
CA VAL A 118 -0.04 -5.34 4.83
C VAL A 118 -1.08 -4.71 5.78
N GLY A 119 -2.27 -5.28 5.86
CA GLY A 119 -3.34 -4.69 6.65
C GLY A 119 -3.90 -3.44 5.97
N GLN A 120 -3.97 -3.46 4.64
CA GLN A 120 -4.40 -2.34 3.79
C GLN A 120 -5.91 -2.37 3.53
N ASP A 121 -6.42 -1.26 2.99
CA ASP A 121 -7.80 -1.10 2.54
C ASP A 121 -8.85 -1.47 3.61
N GLY A 122 -8.52 -1.18 4.87
CA GLY A 122 -9.41 -1.41 6.01
C GLY A 122 -9.51 -2.85 6.48
N SER A 123 -8.72 -3.77 5.91
CA SER A 123 -8.74 -5.19 6.27
C SER A 123 -7.40 -5.63 6.85
N SER A 124 -7.39 -6.27 8.01
CA SER A 124 -6.19 -6.84 8.64
C SER A 124 -6.46 -8.22 9.25
N ARG A 125 -5.39 -9.02 9.42
CA ARG A 125 -5.47 -10.37 10.01
C ARG A 125 -5.67 -10.36 11.52
N ALA A 126 -5.47 -9.22 12.15
CA ALA A 126 -5.68 -8.95 13.56
C ALA A 126 -6.17 -7.49 13.74
N PRO A 127 -6.96 -7.22 14.77
CA PRO A 127 -7.66 -8.19 15.63
C PRO A 127 -8.86 -8.80 14.89
N MET A 128 -9.13 -10.10 15.11
CA MET A 128 -10.33 -10.74 14.55
C MET A 128 -11.30 -11.22 15.65
N GLY A 129 -11.00 -10.90 16.90
CA GLY A 129 -11.82 -11.35 18.03
C GLY A 129 -11.69 -12.84 18.31
N SER A 130 -12.62 -13.38 19.07
CA SER A 130 -12.65 -14.79 19.48
C SER A 130 -13.51 -15.70 18.59
N ALA A 131 -14.07 -15.19 17.49
CA ALA A 131 -14.83 -16.00 16.56
C ALA A 131 -13.87 -16.90 15.78
N PRO A 132 -14.06 -18.24 15.79
CA PRO A 132 -13.36 -19.08 14.82
C PRO A 132 -13.81 -18.64 13.43
N ASP A 133 -12.84 -18.40 12.59
CA ASP A 133 -13.12 -17.90 11.26
C ASP A 133 -13.75 -19.03 10.44
N GLU A 134 -15.02 -18.93 10.14
CA GLU A 134 -15.65 -19.69 9.05
C GLU A 134 -15.21 -19.15 7.68
N ASP A 135 -14.31 -18.15 7.65
CA ASP A 135 -13.88 -17.43 6.47
C ASP A 135 -12.83 -18.20 5.68
N ASN A 136 -13.28 -19.20 4.91
CA ASN A 136 -12.60 -19.74 3.73
C ASN A 136 -11.08 -20.07 3.87
N GLY A 137 -10.62 -20.49 5.06
CA GLY A 137 -9.22 -20.87 5.28
C GLY A 137 -8.25 -19.70 5.44
N ARG A 138 -8.72 -18.49 5.67
CA ARG A 138 -7.87 -17.34 5.99
C ARG A 138 -7.42 -17.42 7.43
N HIS A 139 -6.11 -17.36 7.66
CA HIS A 139 -5.56 -17.28 9.01
C HIS A 139 -5.91 -15.91 9.64
N ALA A 140 -6.66 -15.94 10.75
CA ALA A 140 -7.07 -14.79 11.53
C ALA A 140 -6.55 -14.91 12.96
N PHE A 141 -6.24 -13.79 13.61
CA PHE A 141 -5.62 -13.77 14.93
C PHE A 141 -6.40 -12.89 15.90
N SER A 142 -6.51 -13.32 17.15
CA SER A 142 -7.24 -12.59 18.19
C SER A 142 -6.73 -11.17 18.38
N ASP A 143 -5.42 -10.98 18.28
CA ASP A 143 -4.72 -9.72 18.45
C ASP A 143 -3.40 -9.68 17.69
N PHE A 144 -2.73 -8.53 17.66
CA PHE A 144 -1.45 -8.36 16.98
C PHE A 144 -0.29 -9.14 17.62
N LYS A 145 -0.34 -9.47 18.91
CA LYS A 145 0.69 -10.32 19.53
C LYS A 145 0.66 -11.74 18.96
N ALA A 146 -0.56 -12.32 18.88
CA ALA A 146 -0.74 -13.65 18.27
C ALA A 146 -0.32 -13.65 16.79
N PHE A 147 -0.65 -12.59 16.05
CA PHE A 147 -0.23 -12.41 14.66
C PHE A 147 1.30 -12.41 14.52
N TRP A 148 2.03 -11.61 15.32
CA TRP A 148 3.49 -11.55 15.29
C TRP A 148 4.14 -12.87 15.70
N GLN A 149 3.65 -13.51 16.76
CA GLN A 149 4.15 -14.83 17.20
C GLN A 149 4.00 -15.89 16.10
N SER A 150 2.88 -15.87 15.39
CA SER A 150 2.66 -16.76 14.26
C SER A 150 3.62 -16.49 13.10
N LEU A 151 3.85 -15.21 12.74
CA LEU A 151 4.83 -14.83 11.71
C LEU A 151 6.26 -15.19 12.07
N GLU A 152 6.68 -14.98 13.33
CA GLU A 152 8.01 -15.39 13.81
C GLU A 152 8.22 -16.89 13.69
N SER A 153 7.18 -17.68 13.95
CA SER A 153 7.21 -19.15 13.81
C SER A 153 7.22 -19.58 12.33
N LEU A 154 6.47 -18.86 11.49
CA LEU A 154 6.34 -19.13 10.06
C LEU A 154 7.64 -18.84 9.29
N LYS A 155 8.37 -17.80 9.66
CA LYS A 155 9.61 -17.33 9.01
C LYS A 155 9.44 -17.09 7.51
N PRO A 156 8.55 -16.19 7.10
CA PRO A 156 8.34 -15.89 5.68
C PRO A 156 9.62 -15.33 5.04
N SER A 157 9.72 -15.44 3.72
CA SER A 157 10.89 -14.96 2.96
C SER A 157 10.99 -13.43 2.88
N VAL A 158 10.04 -12.68 3.42
CA VAL A 158 9.99 -11.21 3.43
C VAL A 158 9.75 -10.70 4.84
N ASN A 159 10.21 -9.48 5.12
CA ASN A 159 9.80 -8.77 6.32
C ASN A 159 8.35 -8.28 6.17
N VAL A 160 7.60 -8.28 7.25
CA VAL A 160 6.19 -7.89 7.29
C VAL A 160 5.98 -6.77 8.29
N ALA A 161 5.36 -5.68 7.86
CA ALA A 161 4.73 -4.70 8.72
C ALA A 161 3.23 -4.72 8.45
N SER A 162 2.39 -4.49 9.46
CA SER A 162 0.94 -4.52 9.28
C SER A 162 0.27 -3.31 9.90
N MET A 163 -0.67 -2.71 9.18
CA MET A 163 -1.61 -1.74 9.72
C MET A 163 -2.80 -2.46 10.37
N VAL A 164 -3.50 -1.79 11.27
CA VAL A 164 -4.79 -2.25 11.78
C VAL A 164 -5.90 -1.79 10.83
N GLY A 165 -6.71 -2.72 10.34
CA GLY A 165 -7.83 -2.45 9.44
C GLY A 165 -9.04 -1.89 10.21
N LEU A 166 -9.44 -0.64 9.93
CA LEU A 166 -10.61 -0.02 10.58
C LEU A 166 -11.93 -0.69 10.16
N GLY A 167 -11.99 -1.23 8.94
CA GLY A 167 -13.11 -2.06 8.50
C GLY A 167 -13.20 -3.37 9.28
N THR A 168 -12.07 -4.02 9.55
CA THR A 168 -12.01 -5.22 10.42
C THR A 168 -12.50 -4.89 11.83
N VAL A 169 -11.99 -3.81 12.44
CA VAL A 169 -12.42 -3.37 13.78
C VAL A 169 -13.92 -3.07 13.82
N ARG A 170 -14.43 -2.38 12.78
CA ARG A 170 -15.86 -2.09 12.67
C ARG A 170 -16.69 -3.37 12.52
N GLY A 171 -16.23 -4.30 11.71
CA GLY A 171 -16.88 -5.60 11.52
C GLY A 171 -17.02 -6.41 12.81
N ILE A 172 -16.00 -6.39 13.68
CA ILE A 172 -16.02 -7.08 14.99
C ILE A 172 -17.04 -6.46 15.94
N VAL A 173 -17.16 -5.13 15.96
CA VAL A 173 -17.95 -4.43 17.00
C VAL A 173 -19.39 -4.20 16.55
N ILE A 174 -19.61 -3.85 15.30
CA ILE A 174 -20.93 -3.47 14.75
C ILE A 174 -21.45 -4.51 13.78
N GLY A 175 -20.57 -5.24 13.10
CA GLY A 175 -20.92 -6.08 11.95
C GLY A 175 -20.99 -5.28 10.66
N ASN A 176 -21.46 -5.94 9.60
CA ASN A 176 -21.65 -5.32 8.28
C ASN A 176 -23.02 -4.62 8.22
N VAL A 177 -23.23 -3.58 9.01
CA VAL A 177 -24.52 -2.88 9.16
C VAL A 177 -24.37 -1.40 8.77
N ASN A 178 -25.29 -0.93 7.91
CA ASN A 178 -25.33 0.44 7.40
C ASN A 178 -25.99 1.40 8.41
N ARG A 179 -25.27 1.75 9.46
CA ARG A 179 -25.64 2.76 10.46
C ARG A 179 -24.41 3.37 11.13
N PRO A 180 -24.50 4.57 11.68
CA PRO A 180 -23.44 5.11 12.54
C PRO A 180 -23.19 4.23 13.78
N ALA A 181 -21.97 4.29 14.31
CA ALA A 181 -21.61 3.67 15.58
C ALA A 181 -22.27 4.40 16.77
N THR A 182 -22.66 3.66 17.80
CA THR A 182 -23.02 4.24 19.09
C THR A 182 -21.76 4.67 19.86
N SER A 183 -21.94 5.46 20.95
CA SER A 183 -20.82 5.88 21.80
C SER A 183 -20.05 4.71 22.40
N ASP A 184 -20.75 3.65 22.84
CA ASP A 184 -20.13 2.46 23.42
C ASP A 184 -19.36 1.66 22.36
N GLU A 185 -19.92 1.53 21.17
CA GLU A 185 -19.26 0.90 20.04
C GLU A 185 -18.00 1.69 19.62
N MET A 186 -18.08 3.02 19.59
CA MET A 186 -16.92 3.88 19.33
C MET A 186 -15.83 3.69 20.37
N ALA A 187 -16.17 3.65 21.66
CA ALA A 187 -15.20 3.41 22.73
C ALA A 187 -14.51 2.05 22.55
N ARG A 188 -15.30 1.01 22.25
CA ARG A 188 -14.78 -0.34 22.03
C ARG A 188 -13.88 -0.43 20.79
N MET A 189 -14.26 0.19 19.66
CA MET A 189 -13.43 0.22 18.45
C MET A 189 -12.11 0.98 18.70
N THR A 190 -12.16 2.13 19.38
CA THR A 190 -10.96 2.91 19.74
C THR A 190 -10.02 2.08 20.61
N GLN A 191 -10.53 1.34 21.61
CA GLN A 191 -9.71 0.45 22.42
C GLN A 191 -9.00 -0.64 21.59
N LEU A 192 -9.68 -1.23 20.62
CA LEU A 192 -9.07 -2.22 19.72
C LEU A 192 -7.95 -1.62 18.87
N VAL A 193 -8.15 -0.41 18.36
CA VAL A 193 -7.11 0.32 17.60
C VAL A 193 -5.91 0.63 18.51
N GLU A 194 -6.13 1.18 19.70
CA GLU A 194 -5.06 1.48 20.67
C GLU A 194 -4.25 0.25 21.04
N GLN A 195 -4.92 -0.88 21.27
CA GLN A 195 -4.27 -2.15 21.59
C GLN A 195 -3.43 -2.65 20.39
N ALA A 196 -3.98 -2.62 19.18
CA ALA A 196 -3.24 -3.00 17.97
C ALA A 196 -1.96 -2.17 17.79
N LEU A 197 -2.04 -0.85 18.00
CA LEU A 197 -0.89 0.05 17.93
C LEU A 197 0.12 -0.19 19.06
N ALA A 198 -0.34 -0.56 20.26
CA ALA A 198 0.53 -0.93 21.37
C ALA A 198 1.25 -2.27 21.11
N ASP A 199 0.61 -3.17 20.39
CA ASP A 199 1.15 -4.48 20.02
C ASP A 199 1.99 -4.46 18.73
N GLY A 200 2.22 -3.28 18.13
CA GLY A 200 3.17 -3.10 17.03
C GLY A 200 2.57 -2.91 15.64
N ALA A 201 1.26 -2.62 15.52
CA ALA A 201 0.73 -2.17 14.23
C ALA A 201 1.40 -0.86 13.80
N CYS A 202 1.78 -0.75 12.52
CA CYS A 202 2.55 0.37 11.98
C CYS A 202 1.68 1.54 11.50
N GLY A 203 0.39 1.49 11.70
CA GLY A 203 -0.59 2.48 11.27
C GLY A 203 -2.01 1.94 11.33
N ALA A 204 -2.95 2.68 10.77
CA ALA A 204 -4.32 2.22 10.57
C ALA A 204 -4.74 2.42 9.11
N SER A 205 -5.60 1.53 8.60
CA SER A 205 -6.10 1.64 7.23
C SER A 205 -7.62 1.62 7.16
N SER A 206 -8.19 2.29 6.15
CA SER A 206 -9.60 2.17 5.79
C SER A 206 -9.78 1.79 4.32
N GLY A 207 -10.89 1.12 4.02
CA GLY A 207 -11.34 0.84 2.65
C GLY A 207 -12.80 1.27 2.54
N LEU A 208 -13.03 2.46 1.98
CA LEU A 208 -14.32 3.13 2.07
C LEU A 208 -15.24 2.84 0.87
N GLU A 209 -14.81 2.02 -0.06
CA GLU A 209 -15.66 1.36 -1.07
C GLU A 209 -16.06 -0.07 -0.64
N TYR A 210 -15.46 -0.59 0.44
CA TYR A 210 -15.70 -1.94 0.94
C TYR A 210 -16.53 -1.92 2.22
N THR A 211 -17.55 -2.78 2.29
CA THR A 211 -18.33 -2.94 3.53
C THR A 211 -17.57 -3.83 4.53
N PRO A 212 -17.61 -3.55 5.83
CA PRO A 212 -18.40 -2.51 6.51
C PRO A 212 -17.75 -1.12 6.56
N GLY A 213 -16.52 -0.93 6.08
CA GLY A 213 -15.78 0.34 6.09
C GLY A 213 -16.53 1.47 5.37
N ALA A 214 -17.24 1.16 4.28
CA ALA A 214 -18.04 2.10 3.50
C ALA A 214 -19.16 2.78 4.31
N PHE A 215 -19.60 2.17 5.40
CA PHE A 215 -20.63 2.70 6.29
C PHE A 215 -20.09 3.59 7.42
N ALA A 216 -18.76 3.67 7.56
CA ALA A 216 -18.13 4.55 8.56
C ALA A 216 -18.34 6.02 8.18
N THR A 217 -18.70 6.83 9.18
CA THR A 217 -18.76 8.29 9.01
C THR A 217 -17.37 8.90 9.11
N ARG A 218 -17.19 10.10 8.56
CA ARG A 218 -15.93 10.86 8.70
C ARG A 218 -15.54 11.06 10.17
N ASP A 219 -16.50 11.37 11.04
CA ASP A 219 -16.24 11.62 12.46
C ASP A 219 -15.83 10.33 13.19
N GLU A 220 -16.40 9.18 12.80
CA GLU A 220 -15.95 7.84 13.24
C GLU A 220 -14.49 7.61 12.86
N LEU A 221 -14.11 7.86 11.60
CA LEU A 221 -12.73 7.70 11.12
C LEU A 221 -11.76 8.64 11.85
N ILE A 222 -12.13 9.91 12.07
CA ILE A 222 -11.33 10.87 12.84
C ILE A 222 -11.06 10.33 14.25
N ALA A 223 -12.10 9.85 14.94
CA ALA A 223 -11.98 9.34 16.31
C ALA A 223 -11.06 8.12 16.37
N LEU A 224 -11.21 7.16 15.43
CA LEU A 224 -10.39 5.95 15.37
C LEU A 224 -8.93 6.22 14.97
N CYS A 225 -8.65 7.30 14.24
CA CYS A 225 -7.30 7.68 13.84
C CYS A 225 -6.56 8.54 14.89
N LYS A 226 -7.25 9.15 15.87
CA LYS A 226 -6.59 9.96 16.92
C LYS A 226 -5.43 9.28 17.65
N PRO A 227 -5.47 7.97 17.97
CA PRO A 227 -4.35 7.27 18.62
C PRO A 227 -3.05 7.25 17.79
N LEU A 228 -3.12 7.51 16.46
CA LEU A 228 -1.94 7.55 15.58
C LEU A 228 -1.05 8.78 15.83
N ALA A 229 -1.65 9.92 16.23
CA ALA A 229 -0.97 11.21 16.36
C ALA A 229 0.24 11.15 17.30
N SER A 230 0.07 10.61 18.51
CA SER A 230 1.14 10.54 19.53
C SER A 230 2.31 9.66 19.10
N ARG A 231 2.08 8.71 18.20
CA ARG A 231 3.07 7.78 17.66
C ARG A 231 3.63 8.22 16.31
N ARG A 232 3.04 9.27 15.71
CA ARG A 232 3.36 9.75 14.36
C ARG A 232 3.21 8.66 13.31
N LEU A 233 2.21 7.80 13.46
CA LEU A 233 1.90 6.71 12.54
C LEU A 233 0.87 7.14 11.51
N PRO A 234 0.92 6.60 10.27
CA PRO A 234 0.05 7.02 9.19
C PRO A 234 -1.36 6.42 9.29
N TYR A 235 -2.31 7.17 8.78
CA TYR A 235 -3.60 6.68 8.30
C TYR A 235 -3.50 6.44 6.80
N ALA A 236 -3.72 5.20 6.35
CA ALA A 236 -3.80 4.85 4.94
C ALA A 236 -5.27 4.66 4.53
N THR A 237 -5.63 5.03 3.30
CA THR A 237 -7.03 4.91 2.88
C THR A 237 -7.21 4.58 1.41
N HIS A 238 -7.89 3.46 1.13
CA HIS A 238 -8.68 3.32 -0.08
C HIS A 238 -9.88 4.24 0.09
N MET A 239 -9.91 5.31 -0.70
CA MET A 239 -10.87 6.40 -0.55
C MET A 239 -12.31 5.92 -0.79
N ARG A 240 -13.27 6.75 -0.38
CA ARG A 240 -14.71 6.45 -0.53
C ARG A 240 -15.18 6.42 -1.97
N ASN A 241 -14.44 7.07 -2.86
CA ASN A 241 -14.73 7.11 -4.28
C ASN A 241 -13.44 7.39 -5.07
N GLU A 242 -13.27 6.72 -6.17
CA GLU A 242 -12.11 6.86 -7.05
C GLU A 242 -12.53 7.31 -8.47
N ASP A 243 -13.82 7.63 -8.65
CA ASP A 243 -14.45 8.02 -9.91
C ASP A 243 -15.07 9.42 -9.86
N ASP A 244 -16.39 9.54 -9.99
CA ASP A 244 -17.08 10.83 -10.12
C ASP A 244 -16.91 11.77 -8.93
N HIS A 245 -16.70 11.22 -7.73
CA HIS A 245 -16.52 11.97 -6.47
C HIS A 245 -15.11 11.83 -5.90
N VAL A 246 -14.11 11.58 -6.75
CA VAL A 246 -12.72 11.38 -6.32
C VAL A 246 -12.12 12.63 -5.64
N VAL A 247 -12.51 13.84 -6.05
CA VAL A 247 -12.02 15.10 -5.43
C VAL A 247 -12.54 15.22 -4.01
N GLU A 248 -13.83 14.99 -3.81
CA GLU A 248 -14.48 15.01 -2.50
C GLU A 248 -13.93 13.92 -1.59
N ALA A 249 -13.57 12.74 -2.15
CA ALA A 249 -12.97 11.64 -1.40
C ALA A 249 -11.54 11.96 -0.95
N VAL A 250 -10.77 12.70 -1.76
CA VAL A 250 -9.45 13.22 -1.36
C VAL A 250 -9.63 14.25 -0.23
N ASP A 251 -10.59 15.16 -0.33
CA ASP A 251 -10.88 16.14 0.72
C ASP A 251 -11.34 15.47 2.03
N GLU A 252 -12.16 14.41 1.94
CA GLU A 252 -12.54 13.61 3.12
C GLU A 252 -11.31 12.99 3.78
N SER A 253 -10.42 12.38 2.98
CA SER A 253 -9.19 11.74 3.48
C SER A 253 -8.29 12.74 4.20
N ILE A 254 -8.08 13.92 3.60
CA ILE A 254 -7.34 15.04 4.20
C ILE A 254 -8.02 15.50 5.50
N ALA A 255 -9.34 15.68 5.50
CA ALA A 255 -10.08 16.10 6.67
C ALA A 255 -10.01 15.10 7.83
N VAL A 256 -10.02 13.80 7.55
CA VAL A 256 -9.81 12.75 8.55
C VAL A 256 -8.42 12.86 9.17
N ALA A 257 -7.38 12.93 8.36
CA ALA A 257 -6.00 13.00 8.84
C ALA A 257 -5.71 14.29 9.62
N MET A 258 -6.23 15.43 9.14
CA MET A 258 -6.16 16.73 9.88
C MET A 258 -6.89 16.66 11.22
N GLY A 259 -8.11 16.13 11.24
CA GLY A 259 -8.92 16.00 12.45
C GLY A 259 -8.31 15.03 13.48
N ALA A 260 -7.55 14.06 13.00
CA ALA A 260 -6.80 13.11 13.83
C ALA A 260 -5.37 13.56 14.13
N SER A 261 -4.84 14.59 13.46
CA SER A 261 -3.46 15.07 13.56
C SER A 261 -2.41 14.00 13.24
N CYS A 262 -2.65 13.17 12.21
CA CYS A 262 -1.75 12.10 11.80
C CYS A 262 -1.34 12.24 10.32
N PRO A 263 -0.20 11.64 9.89
CA PRO A 263 0.16 11.56 8.48
C PRO A 263 -0.89 10.81 7.67
N LEU A 264 -1.04 11.17 6.40
CA LEU A 264 -1.97 10.55 5.45
C LEU A 264 -1.21 9.83 4.33
N GLN A 265 -1.60 8.60 4.06
CA GLN A 265 -1.26 7.87 2.84
C GLN A 265 -2.55 7.61 2.05
N ILE A 266 -2.66 8.18 0.85
CA ILE A 266 -3.76 7.84 -0.06
C ILE A 266 -3.35 6.59 -0.82
N SER A 267 -4.08 5.49 -0.60
CA SER A 267 -3.82 4.20 -1.24
C SER A 267 -4.05 4.28 -2.75
N HIS A 268 -3.14 3.70 -3.54
CA HIS A 268 -3.23 3.49 -4.99
C HIS A 268 -3.91 4.63 -5.78
N LEU A 269 -3.55 5.89 -5.50
CA LEU A 269 -4.17 7.10 -6.06
C LEU A 269 -4.47 6.95 -7.56
N LYS A 270 -5.71 7.14 -7.94
CA LYS A 270 -6.19 7.02 -9.33
C LYS A 270 -7.41 7.90 -9.59
N THR A 271 -7.74 8.04 -10.87
CA THR A 271 -9.00 8.61 -11.35
C THR A 271 -9.62 7.58 -12.28
N GLU A 272 -10.72 6.96 -11.86
CA GLU A 272 -11.40 5.92 -12.62
C GLU A 272 -12.38 6.50 -13.63
N GLY A 273 -12.36 5.93 -14.84
CA GLY A 273 -13.23 6.30 -15.94
C GLY A 273 -12.74 7.52 -16.72
N PRO A 274 -12.81 7.49 -18.07
CA PRO A 274 -12.27 8.54 -18.94
C PRO A 274 -12.77 9.95 -18.62
N ARG A 275 -14.03 10.07 -18.18
CA ARG A 275 -14.64 11.36 -17.82
C ARG A 275 -14.03 12.01 -16.58
N ASN A 276 -13.27 11.24 -15.77
CA ASN A 276 -12.65 11.68 -14.52
C ASN A 276 -11.14 11.94 -14.63
N TRP A 277 -10.49 11.54 -15.73
CA TRP A 277 -9.03 11.66 -15.87
C TRP A 277 -8.52 13.09 -15.73
N HIS A 278 -9.30 14.08 -16.14
CA HIS A 278 -8.94 15.50 -16.03
C HIS A 278 -8.86 16.01 -14.58
N LYS A 279 -9.44 15.29 -13.59
CA LYS A 279 -9.47 15.68 -12.17
C LYS A 279 -8.13 15.54 -11.46
N LEU A 280 -7.13 14.91 -12.07
CA LEU A 280 -5.83 14.69 -11.43
C LEU A 280 -5.17 16.01 -11.00
N ASP A 281 -5.25 17.09 -11.80
CA ASP A 281 -4.67 18.38 -11.44
C ASP A 281 -5.30 18.99 -10.19
N GLU A 282 -6.60 18.89 -10.06
CA GLU A 282 -7.35 19.35 -8.89
C GLU A 282 -6.99 18.55 -7.64
N ILE A 283 -6.93 17.21 -7.76
CA ILE A 283 -6.51 16.30 -6.69
C ILE A 283 -5.12 16.66 -6.18
N LEU A 284 -4.14 16.80 -7.07
CA LEU A 284 -2.77 17.15 -6.70
C LEU A 284 -2.71 18.55 -6.04
N ALA A 285 -3.51 19.49 -6.52
CA ALA A 285 -3.60 20.83 -5.88
C ALA A 285 -4.18 20.76 -4.46
N HIS A 286 -5.16 19.87 -4.18
CA HIS A 286 -5.69 19.65 -2.83
C HIS A 286 -4.62 19.04 -1.92
N ILE A 287 -3.89 18.04 -2.38
CA ILE A 287 -2.76 17.42 -1.66
C ILE A 287 -1.69 18.47 -1.33
N HIS A 288 -1.27 19.28 -2.32
CA HIS A 288 -0.28 20.35 -2.10
C HIS A 288 -0.76 21.39 -1.07
N ARG A 289 -2.03 21.81 -1.11
CA ARG A 289 -2.58 22.73 -0.12
C ARG A 289 -2.56 22.14 1.29
N ALA A 290 -2.90 20.85 1.43
CA ALA A 290 -2.87 20.17 2.73
C ALA A 290 -1.45 20.05 3.31
N ARG A 291 -0.44 19.92 2.46
CA ARG A 291 0.98 19.91 2.86
C ARG A 291 1.53 21.28 3.22
N GLY A 292 1.04 22.35 2.61
CA GLY A 292 1.28 23.79 2.83
C GLY A 292 2.56 24.15 3.60
N ALA A 293 2.45 24.32 4.92
CA ALA A 293 3.57 24.74 5.77
C ALA A 293 4.75 23.76 5.84
N LEU A 294 4.56 22.45 5.55
CA LEU A 294 5.64 21.47 5.54
C LEU A 294 6.56 21.65 4.32
N GLU A 295 6.03 22.04 3.17
CA GLU A 295 6.86 22.30 1.97
C GLU A 295 7.71 23.56 2.14
N ILE A 296 7.19 24.58 2.80
CA ILE A 296 7.93 25.82 3.12
C ILE A 296 9.08 25.53 4.08
N ALA A 297 8.89 24.61 5.05
CA ALA A 297 9.91 24.23 6.02
C ALA A 297 11.01 23.31 5.45
N ALA A 298 10.70 22.55 4.39
CA ALA A 298 11.63 21.61 3.76
C ALA A 298 12.45 22.23 2.61
N ALA A 299 12.11 23.44 2.16
CA ALA A 299 12.90 24.13 1.15
C ALA A 299 14.30 24.46 1.72
N PRO A 300 15.42 24.08 1.04
CA PRO A 300 16.75 24.38 1.55
C PRO A 300 16.92 25.90 1.68
N ALA A 301 17.37 26.35 2.84
CA ALA A 301 17.74 27.73 3.11
C ALA A 301 18.92 28.12 2.21
N GLY A 302 18.66 28.51 0.94
CA GLY A 302 19.75 28.78 0.00
C GLY A 302 19.41 29.37 -1.36
N GLU A 303 18.14 29.49 -1.75
CA GLU A 303 17.81 30.24 -2.97
C GLU A 303 17.14 31.58 -2.64
N SER A 304 18.01 32.59 -2.34
CA SER A 304 17.59 33.99 -2.37
C SER A 304 17.11 34.34 -3.78
N ARG A 305 15.83 34.69 -3.91
CA ARG A 305 15.28 35.31 -5.10
C ARG A 305 16.07 36.55 -5.49
N LYS A 306 17.10 36.41 -6.33
CA LYS A 306 17.70 37.51 -7.09
C LYS A 306 16.82 37.74 -8.31
N GLY A 307 16.17 38.90 -8.34
CA GLY A 307 15.62 39.44 -9.58
C GLY A 307 14.15 39.88 -9.53
N ALA A 308 13.81 40.83 -8.69
CA ALA A 308 12.66 41.70 -8.96
C ALA A 308 13.18 43.11 -9.15
N THR A 309 13.25 43.59 -10.41
CA THR A 309 13.56 44.95 -10.78
C THR A 309 12.42 45.89 -10.32
N PRO A 310 12.71 47.08 -9.72
CA PRO A 310 11.68 47.98 -9.25
C PRO A 310 11.02 48.73 -10.41
N VAL A 311 9.74 48.58 -10.61
CA VAL A 311 8.95 49.44 -11.51
C VAL A 311 8.68 50.75 -10.80
N LYS A 312 9.05 51.86 -11.47
CA LYS A 312 8.93 53.25 -11.03
C LYS A 312 7.46 53.63 -10.83
N LYS A 313 7.21 54.35 -9.71
CA LYS A 313 5.98 55.07 -9.41
C LYS A 313 5.75 56.19 -10.43
N GLY A 314 4.55 56.23 -11.02
CA GLY A 314 3.97 57.41 -11.65
C GLY A 314 2.70 57.80 -10.89
N ALA A 315 2.62 59.09 -10.52
CA ALA A 315 1.60 59.65 -9.67
C ALA A 315 0.36 60.09 -10.48
N SER A 316 -0.77 60.09 -9.88
CA SER A 316 -1.69 61.23 -9.63
C SER A 316 -3.19 60.90 -9.75
N ALA A 317 -3.87 61.31 -8.75
CA ALA A 317 -5.05 62.14 -8.57
C ALA A 317 -6.44 61.47 -8.52
N SER A 318 -6.95 61.55 -7.30
CA SER A 318 -8.28 62.04 -6.82
C SER A 318 -9.59 61.57 -7.46
N SER A 319 -10.49 60.98 -6.65
CA SER A 319 -11.73 61.63 -6.17
C SER A 319 -12.63 60.73 -5.34
N ARG A 320 -12.95 61.19 -4.17
CA ARG A 320 -14.17 61.14 -3.33
C ARG A 320 -15.20 60.03 -3.43
N SER A 321 -15.35 59.39 -2.27
CA SER A 321 -16.60 59.19 -1.52
C SER A 321 -17.72 58.34 -2.11
N ARG A 322 -17.95 57.19 -1.47
CA ARG A 322 -19.25 56.86 -0.83
C ARG A 322 -19.10 55.69 0.15
N ARG A 323 -19.53 55.96 1.39
CA ARG A 323 -19.63 55.02 2.50
C ARG A 323 -20.74 54.01 2.21
N ALA A 324 -20.42 52.73 2.19
CA ALA A 324 -21.39 51.68 2.38
C ALA A 324 -20.76 50.67 3.37
N THR A 325 -21.39 50.58 4.53
CA THR A 325 -21.14 49.62 5.57
C THR A 325 -21.46 48.21 5.04
N ALA A 326 -20.43 47.44 4.70
CA ALA A 326 -20.55 46.01 4.50
C ALA A 326 -19.83 45.29 5.64
N GLN A 327 -20.58 44.49 6.38
CA GLN A 327 -20.10 43.58 7.40
C GLN A 327 -18.98 42.72 6.84
N LYS A 328 -17.79 42.90 7.39
CA LYS A 328 -16.62 42.14 7.09
C LYS A 328 -16.80 40.77 7.72
N ALA A 329 -17.27 39.78 6.95
CA ALA A 329 -17.04 38.38 7.28
C ALA A 329 -15.53 38.19 7.29
N ALA A 330 -14.98 37.87 8.43
CA ALA A 330 -13.58 37.56 8.60
C ALA A 330 -13.30 36.23 7.85
N THR A 331 -12.86 36.31 6.61
CA THR A 331 -12.12 35.26 5.97
C THR A 331 -10.76 35.20 6.66
N THR A 332 -10.63 34.35 7.67
CA THR A 332 -9.32 33.91 8.14
C THR A 332 -8.61 33.26 6.93
N SER A 333 -7.54 33.89 6.48
CA SER A 333 -6.68 33.33 5.44
C SER A 333 -6.15 31.99 5.96
N SER A 334 -6.32 30.92 5.19
CA SER A 334 -5.91 29.56 5.50
C SER A 334 -4.37 29.34 5.49
N ALA A 335 -3.59 30.41 5.66
CA ALA A 335 -2.12 30.35 5.59
C ALA A 335 -1.44 29.94 6.91
N ASP A 336 -2.17 29.81 8.02
CA ASP A 336 -1.61 29.56 9.36
C ASP A 336 -1.96 28.19 9.98
N ALA A 337 -2.67 27.30 9.28
CA ALA A 337 -2.88 25.94 9.76
C ALA A 337 -1.60 25.11 9.51
N PRO A 338 -1.09 24.37 10.52
CA PRO A 338 0.03 23.48 10.28
C PRO A 338 -0.35 22.44 9.23
N GLY A 339 0.46 22.33 8.18
CA GLY A 339 0.29 21.31 7.14
C GLY A 339 0.41 19.90 7.71
N ILE A 340 -0.24 18.93 7.07
CA ILE A 340 -0.06 17.51 7.38
C ILE A 340 0.84 16.85 6.34
N ASP A 341 1.51 15.79 6.74
CA ASP A 341 2.28 14.97 5.81
C ASP A 341 1.30 14.09 5.01
N VAL A 342 1.21 14.36 3.70
CA VAL A 342 0.37 13.61 2.76
C VAL A 342 1.26 12.98 1.70
N ALA A 343 1.18 11.66 1.58
CA ALA A 343 1.78 10.89 0.51
C ALA A 343 0.71 9.99 -0.14
N PHE A 344 1.05 9.40 -1.26
CA PHE A 344 0.18 8.42 -1.91
C PHE A 344 1.01 7.33 -2.56
N ASP A 345 0.42 6.18 -2.79
CA ASP A 345 1.06 5.09 -3.50
C ASP A 345 0.37 4.78 -4.83
N ARG A 346 1.08 4.03 -5.70
CA ARG A 346 0.56 3.65 -7.00
C ARG A 346 1.29 2.45 -7.59
N TYR A 347 0.55 1.51 -8.15
CA TYR A 347 1.08 0.43 -8.99
C TYR A 347 1.16 0.85 -10.47
N PRO A 348 2.13 0.32 -11.23
CA PRO A 348 2.44 0.79 -12.60
C PRO A 348 1.54 0.14 -13.68
N TYR A 349 0.21 0.14 -13.45
CA TYR A 349 -0.78 -0.44 -14.36
C TYR A 349 -2.02 0.44 -14.46
N ILE A 350 -2.70 0.39 -15.61
CA ILE A 350 -3.94 1.13 -15.89
C ILE A 350 -5.20 0.31 -15.63
N ALA A 351 -5.06 -0.84 -14.98
CA ALA A 351 -6.15 -1.70 -14.54
C ALA A 351 -6.05 -1.90 -13.03
N TYR A 352 -7.17 -2.13 -12.37
CA TYR A 352 -7.26 -2.46 -10.95
C TYR A 352 -7.88 -3.85 -10.76
N GLN A 353 -7.66 -4.45 -9.59
CA GLN A 353 -8.29 -5.72 -9.22
C GLN A 353 -9.08 -5.55 -7.93
N THR A 354 -10.31 -6.07 -7.94
CA THR A 354 -11.19 -6.09 -6.76
C THR A 354 -12.22 -7.22 -6.89
N GLY A 355 -13.18 -7.31 -5.96
CA GLY A 355 -14.31 -8.23 -6.08
C GLY A 355 -15.35 -7.73 -7.10
N LEU A 356 -15.95 -8.64 -7.87
CA LEU A 356 -17.00 -8.31 -8.84
C LEU A 356 -18.19 -7.61 -8.18
N SER A 357 -18.46 -7.91 -6.90
CA SER A 357 -19.50 -7.26 -6.10
C SER A 357 -19.29 -5.74 -5.91
N ASN A 358 -18.08 -5.21 -6.14
CA ASN A 358 -17.81 -3.77 -6.03
C ASN A 358 -18.40 -2.94 -7.18
N LEU A 359 -18.83 -3.57 -8.26
CA LEU A 359 -19.63 -2.89 -9.28
C LEU A 359 -21.06 -2.61 -8.80
N PHE A 360 -21.52 -3.29 -7.76
CA PHE A 360 -22.86 -3.18 -7.19
C PHE A 360 -22.92 -2.11 -6.11
N PRO A 361 -24.04 -1.39 -5.98
CA PRO A 361 -24.14 -0.28 -5.05
C PRO A 361 -23.88 -0.70 -3.60
N VAL A 362 -23.18 0.15 -2.84
CA VAL A 362 -22.76 -0.12 -1.44
C VAL A 362 -23.94 -0.51 -0.55
N TRP A 363 -25.10 0.19 -0.71
CA TRP A 363 -26.28 -0.10 0.11
C TRP A 363 -26.83 -1.52 -0.10
N SER A 364 -26.62 -2.13 -1.28
CA SER A 364 -27.07 -3.49 -1.55
C SER A 364 -26.25 -4.55 -0.81
N ARG A 365 -25.05 -4.18 -0.35
CA ARG A 365 -24.10 -5.05 0.36
C ARG A 365 -24.19 -4.93 1.89
N ASP A 366 -25.23 -4.27 2.42
CA ASP A 366 -25.57 -4.22 3.85
C ASP A 366 -26.00 -5.62 4.34
N GLY A 367 -25.52 -6.06 5.49
CA GLY A 367 -25.76 -7.39 6.04
C GLY A 367 -24.78 -8.45 5.56
N SER A 368 -25.23 -9.71 5.51
CA SER A 368 -24.40 -10.83 5.08
C SER A 368 -24.26 -10.90 3.54
N THR A 369 -23.33 -11.74 3.07
CA THR A 369 -23.24 -12.05 1.62
C THR A 369 -24.52 -12.67 1.11
N GLU A 370 -25.18 -13.52 1.87
CA GLU A 370 -26.47 -14.12 1.54
C GLU A 370 -27.57 -13.05 1.39
N ASP A 371 -27.54 -12.02 2.25
CA ASP A 371 -28.48 -10.89 2.13
C ASP A 371 -28.26 -10.12 0.85
N PHE A 372 -27.00 -9.87 0.47
CA PHE A 372 -26.65 -9.25 -0.80
C PHE A 372 -27.19 -10.08 -1.99
N LEU A 373 -26.85 -11.37 -2.02
CA LEU A 373 -27.26 -12.26 -3.10
C LEU A 373 -28.78 -12.35 -3.24
N ARG A 374 -29.51 -12.40 -2.10
CA ARG A 374 -30.96 -12.40 -2.10
C ARG A 374 -31.54 -11.11 -2.71
N ARG A 375 -30.96 -9.94 -2.41
CA ARG A 375 -31.40 -8.65 -2.98
C ARG A 375 -31.23 -8.57 -4.50
N LEU A 376 -30.31 -9.33 -5.08
CA LEU A 376 -30.14 -9.37 -6.54
C LEU A 376 -31.36 -9.95 -7.26
N ASP A 377 -32.08 -10.87 -6.59
CA ASP A 377 -33.28 -11.55 -7.13
C ASP A 377 -34.59 -10.97 -6.59
N ASP A 378 -34.54 -10.11 -5.57
CA ASP A 378 -35.73 -9.51 -4.96
C ASP A 378 -36.35 -8.45 -5.90
N PRO A 379 -37.63 -8.61 -6.33
CA PRO A 379 -38.29 -7.64 -7.20
C PRO A 379 -38.31 -6.21 -6.67
N ALA A 380 -38.26 -6.02 -5.34
CA ALA A 380 -38.27 -4.70 -4.71
C ALA A 380 -36.92 -3.95 -4.88
N THR A 381 -35.81 -4.66 -5.07
CA THR A 381 -34.46 -4.09 -5.09
C THR A 381 -33.69 -4.33 -6.39
N SER A 382 -33.93 -5.45 -7.07
CA SER A 382 -33.11 -5.91 -8.21
C SER A 382 -33.03 -4.90 -9.36
N GLU A 383 -34.14 -4.24 -9.73
CA GLU A 383 -34.12 -3.25 -10.82
C GLU A 383 -33.32 -1.98 -10.44
N LYS A 384 -33.40 -1.54 -9.19
CA LYS A 384 -32.57 -0.42 -8.69
C LYS A 384 -31.10 -0.80 -8.70
N ILE A 385 -30.75 -1.98 -8.21
CA ILE A 385 -29.38 -2.50 -8.22
C ILE A 385 -28.85 -2.58 -9.65
N ARG A 386 -29.64 -3.15 -10.57
CA ARG A 386 -29.28 -3.28 -11.98
C ARG A 386 -28.95 -1.91 -12.60
N ARG A 387 -29.82 -0.94 -12.43
CA ARG A 387 -29.63 0.42 -12.98
C ARG A 387 -28.35 1.07 -12.45
N GLU A 388 -28.10 1.01 -11.14
CA GLU A 388 -26.91 1.62 -10.52
C GLU A 388 -25.63 0.87 -10.90
N THR A 389 -25.67 -0.46 -11.00
CA THR A 389 -24.52 -1.27 -11.46
C THR A 389 -24.17 -0.98 -12.93
N VAL A 390 -25.19 -0.91 -13.81
CA VAL A 390 -24.96 -0.58 -15.23
C VAL A 390 -24.34 0.81 -15.37
N ALA A 391 -24.82 1.80 -14.59
CA ALA A 391 -24.25 3.15 -14.59
C ALA A 391 -22.78 3.16 -14.13
N LYS A 392 -22.42 2.39 -13.09
CA LYS A 392 -21.00 2.24 -12.65
C LYS A 392 -20.16 1.59 -13.76
N VAL A 393 -20.66 0.58 -14.43
CA VAL A 393 -19.95 -0.08 -15.53
C VAL A 393 -19.78 0.84 -16.75
N GLU A 394 -20.78 1.62 -17.10
CA GLU A 394 -20.69 2.63 -18.18
C GLU A 394 -19.61 3.68 -17.84
N LEU A 395 -19.51 4.10 -16.58
CA LEU A 395 -18.49 5.04 -16.11
C LEU A 395 -17.07 4.54 -16.41
N ILE A 396 -16.80 3.25 -16.19
CA ILE A 396 -15.47 2.66 -16.45
C ILE A 396 -15.26 2.26 -17.91
N GLY A 397 -16.24 2.52 -18.80
CA GLY A 397 -16.14 2.30 -20.24
C GLY A 397 -16.85 1.06 -20.76
N GLY A 398 -17.71 0.44 -19.96
CA GLY A 398 -18.57 -0.68 -20.35
C GLY A 398 -18.08 -2.06 -19.94
N TRP A 399 -18.89 -3.07 -20.16
CA TRP A 399 -18.66 -4.44 -19.74
C TRP A 399 -17.42 -5.12 -20.35
N ASP A 400 -16.92 -4.64 -21.50
CA ASP A 400 -15.66 -5.12 -22.07
C ASP A 400 -14.42 -4.54 -21.36
N ASN A 401 -14.58 -3.59 -20.43
CA ASN A 401 -13.55 -3.14 -19.51
C ASN A 401 -13.54 -3.88 -18.17
N VAL A 402 -14.41 -4.87 -18.00
CA VAL A 402 -14.47 -5.75 -16.83
C VAL A 402 -14.02 -7.15 -17.25
N GLU A 403 -12.94 -7.64 -16.67
CA GLU A 403 -12.43 -9.01 -16.85
C GLU A 403 -12.67 -9.82 -15.57
N ILE A 404 -13.19 -11.03 -15.70
CA ILE A 404 -13.36 -11.94 -14.56
C ILE A 404 -11.99 -12.48 -14.14
N SER A 405 -11.75 -12.51 -12.84
CA SER A 405 -10.48 -12.97 -12.26
C SER A 405 -10.75 -13.74 -10.96
N GLY A 406 -10.03 -14.84 -10.74
CA GLY A 406 -10.04 -15.55 -9.47
C GLY A 406 -11.38 -16.24 -9.15
N ILE A 407 -11.96 -16.95 -10.11
CA ILE A 407 -13.14 -17.80 -9.88
C ILE A 407 -12.75 -19.01 -9.04
N THR A 408 -13.51 -19.28 -7.99
CA THR A 408 -13.33 -20.46 -7.11
C THR A 408 -14.27 -21.62 -7.48
N ASN A 409 -15.37 -21.34 -8.20
CA ASN A 409 -16.33 -22.35 -8.61
C ASN A 409 -15.90 -23.01 -9.92
N TYR A 410 -15.74 -24.32 -9.91
CA TYR A 410 -15.29 -25.12 -11.05
C TYR A 410 -16.21 -24.98 -12.29
N ALA A 411 -17.53 -24.82 -12.10
CA ALA A 411 -18.49 -24.67 -13.19
C ALA A 411 -18.29 -23.40 -14.01
N ASP A 412 -17.67 -22.38 -13.43
CA ASP A 412 -17.51 -21.06 -14.05
C ASP A 412 -16.06 -20.78 -14.50
N MET A 413 -15.13 -21.74 -14.38
CA MET A 413 -13.72 -21.54 -14.76
C MET A 413 -13.52 -21.09 -16.20
N ALA A 414 -14.46 -21.40 -17.09
CA ALA A 414 -14.44 -20.89 -18.48
C ALA A 414 -14.57 -19.37 -18.59
N ALA A 415 -15.07 -18.69 -17.54
CA ALA A 415 -15.17 -17.24 -17.46
C ALA A 415 -13.87 -16.58 -16.97
N ASP A 416 -12.97 -17.33 -16.30
CA ASP A 416 -11.72 -16.78 -15.76
C ASP A 416 -10.83 -16.22 -16.87
N GLY A 417 -10.32 -15.00 -16.70
CA GLY A 417 -9.57 -14.27 -17.73
C GLY A 417 -10.39 -13.78 -18.92
N LYS A 418 -11.73 -13.77 -18.84
CA LYS A 418 -12.60 -13.31 -19.92
C LYS A 418 -13.24 -11.96 -19.61
N ARG A 419 -13.37 -11.12 -20.66
CA ARG A 419 -14.13 -9.87 -20.59
C ARG A 419 -15.63 -10.16 -20.50
N VAL A 420 -16.29 -9.55 -19.51
CA VAL A 420 -17.71 -9.84 -19.22
C VAL A 420 -18.60 -9.58 -20.44
N GLY A 421 -18.43 -8.45 -21.14
CA GLY A 421 -19.24 -8.12 -22.31
C GLY A 421 -19.11 -9.12 -23.46
N SER A 422 -17.86 -9.44 -23.84
CA SER A 422 -17.57 -10.40 -24.92
C SER A 422 -17.96 -11.82 -24.53
N PHE A 423 -17.72 -12.24 -23.29
CA PHE A 423 -18.07 -13.58 -22.82
C PHE A 423 -19.58 -13.77 -22.72
N ALA A 424 -20.33 -12.78 -22.23
CA ALA A 424 -21.79 -12.82 -22.20
C ALA A 424 -22.40 -13.04 -23.56
N LYS A 425 -21.87 -12.40 -24.61
CA LYS A 425 -22.31 -12.65 -26.02
C LYS A 425 -22.14 -14.11 -26.41
N THR A 426 -21.03 -14.75 -26.04
CA THR A 426 -20.82 -16.19 -26.36
C THR A 426 -21.77 -17.10 -25.59
N GLN A 427 -22.24 -16.65 -24.43
CA GLN A 427 -23.24 -17.38 -23.63
C GLN A 427 -24.68 -17.03 -23.96
N GLN A 428 -24.90 -16.12 -24.91
CA GLN A 428 -26.24 -15.61 -25.29
C GLN A 428 -26.97 -14.98 -24.07
N LEU A 429 -26.19 -14.32 -23.17
CA LEU A 429 -26.71 -13.66 -21.98
C LEU A 429 -26.52 -12.14 -22.08
N GLU A 430 -27.32 -11.41 -21.34
CA GLU A 430 -27.09 -10.01 -21.05
C GLU A 430 -25.93 -9.91 -20.05
N PRO A 431 -24.95 -8.95 -20.21
CA PRO A 431 -23.74 -8.89 -19.37
C PRO A 431 -24.01 -8.74 -17.87
N TYR A 432 -25.01 -7.95 -17.46
CA TYR A 432 -25.43 -7.85 -16.07
C TYR A 432 -25.96 -9.18 -15.53
N ALA A 433 -26.78 -9.89 -16.32
CA ALA A 433 -27.31 -11.19 -15.92
C ALA A 433 -26.18 -12.23 -15.75
N LEU A 434 -25.15 -12.19 -16.60
CA LEU A 434 -23.96 -13.02 -16.42
C LEU A 434 -23.24 -12.69 -15.11
N ALA A 435 -23.02 -11.41 -14.81
CA ALA A 435 -22.35 -10.98 -13.56
C ALA A 435 -23.12 -11.45 -12.32
N VAL A 436 -24.45 -11.30 -12.30
CA VAL A 436 -25.32 -11.81 -11.23
C VAL A 436 -25.21 -13.32 -11.11
N ALA A 437 -25.29 -14.05 -12.21
CA ALA A 437 -25.19 -15.51 -12.20
C ALA A 437 -23.84 -16.02 -11.67
N LEU A 438 -22.75 -15.34 -12.02
CA LEU A 438 -21.42 -15.66 -11.49
C LEU A 438 -21.34 -15.42 -9.97
N LEU A 439 -21.86 -14.28 -9.48
CA LEU A 439 -21.91 -13.97 -8.04
C LEU A 439 -22.78 -14.96 -7.27
N GLN A 440 -23.95 -15.33 -7.79
CA GLN A 440 -24.84 -16.32 -7.16
C GLN A 440 -24.14 -17.68 -7.04
N ARG A 441 -23.57 -18.21 -8.12
CA ARG A 441 -22.89 -19.50 -8.12
C ARG A 441 -21.60 -19.49 -7.31
N GLY A 442 -20.85 -18.38 -7.36
CA GLY A 442 -19.61 -18.17 -6.59
C GLY A 442 -19.85 -17.75 -5.14
N LYS A 443 -21.13 -17.68 -4.69
CA LYS A 443 -21.48 -17.22 -3.33
C LYS A 443 -20.83 -15.89 -2.97
N GLY A 444 -20.84 -14.94 -3.91
CA GLY A 444 -20.21 -13.63 -3.79
C GLY A 444 -18.69 -13.59 -4.02
N ASN A 445 -18.03 -14.73 -4.06
CA ASN A 445 -16.58 -14.82 -4.18
C ASN A 445 -16.12 -14.91 -5.64
N VAL A 446 -16.20 -13.81 -6.34
CA VAL A 446 -15.75 -13.65 -7.73
C VAL A 446 -14.93 -12.38 -7.82
N GLY A 447 -13.71 -12.48 -8.31
CA GLY A 447 -12.85 -11.33 -8.54
C GLY A 447 -13.04 -10.72 -9.94
N MET A 448 -12.57 -9.50 -10.10
CA MET A 448 -12.52 -8.82 -11.39
C MET A 448 -11.28 -7.95 -11.55
N VAL A 449 -10.93 -7.68 -12.80
CA VAL A 449 -9.97 -6.65 -13.19
C VAL A 449 -10.73 -5.59 -13.99
N GLY A 450 -10.65 -4.32 -13.54
CA GLY A 450 -11.28 -3.17 -14.20
C GLY A 450 -10.25 -2.32 -14.96
N PHE A 451 -10.52 -2.02 -16.23
CA PHE A 451 -9.63 -1.25 -17.13
C PHE A 451 -10.17 0.17 -17.28
N ALA A 452 -9.81 1.06 -16.36
CA ALA A 452 -10.47 2.38 -16.23
C ALA A 452 -9.51 3.58 -16.10
N MET A 453 -8.18 3.38 -16.09
CA MET A 453 -7.24 4.46 -15.81
C MET A 453 -6.49 4.94 -17.06
N SER A 454 -5.89 6.14 -16.94
CA SER A 454 -5.09 6.78 -17.98
C SER A 454 -3.62 6.48 -17.80
N GLU A 455 -2.90 6.15 -18.88
CA GLU A 455 -1.44 6.00 -18.86
C GLU A 455 -0.74 7.36 -18.58
N ASP A 456 -1.27 8.47 -19.10
CA ASP A 456 -0.71 9.80 -18.86
C ASP A 456 -0.82 10.21 -17.40
N ASN A 457 -1.96 9.94 -16.76
CA ASN A 457 -2.14 10.18 -15.32
C ASN A 457 -1.22 9.26 -14.50
N LEU A 458 -1.07 8.01 -14.91
CA LEU A 458 -0.17 7.07 -14.25
C LEU A 458 1.27 7.55 -14.28
N ASP A 459 1.77 8.04 -15.43
CA ASP A 459 3.11 8.62 -15.54
C ASP A 459 3.32 9.78 -14.56
N ARG A 460 2.34 10.67 -14.48
CA ARG A 460 2.39 11.85 -13.60
C ARG A 460 2.34 11.50 -12.12
N ILE A 461 1.51 10.51 -11.73
CA ILE A 461 1.41 10.03 -10.36
C ILE A 461 2.72 9.35 -9.93
N LEU A 462 3.29 8.49 -10.78
CA LEU A 462 4.56 7.82 -10.50
C LEU A 462 5.75 8.79 -10.40
N ALA A 463 5.77 9.85 -11.21
CA ALA A 463 6.83 10.86 -11.20
C ALA A 463 6.70 11.89 -10.06
N HIS A 464 5.59 11.87 -9.33
CA HIS A 464 5.32 12.88 -8.31
C HIS A 464 6.20 12.66 -7.07
N PRO A 465 6.80 13.71 -6.45
CA PRO A 465 7.71 13.55 -5.31
C PRO A 465 7.08 12.90 -4.07
N GLN A 466 5.76 12.97 -3.90
CA GLN A 466 5.02 12.31 -2.83
C GLN A 466 4.47 10.95 -3.24
N GLY A 467 4.74 10.52 -4.47
CA GLY A 467 4.33 9.22 -4.99
C GLY A 467 5.28 8.10 -4.54
N MET A 468 4.72 7.00 -4.10
CA MET A 468 5.43 5.78 -3.77
C MET A 468 4.99 4.65 -4.71
N VAL A 469 5.89 3.73 -5.00
CA VAL A 469 5.53 2.53 -5.77
C VAL A 469 4.99 1.47 -4.82
N CYS A 470 3.86 0.89 -5.18
CA CYS A 470 3.29 -0.27 -4.50
C CYS A 470 2.90 -1.36 -5.49
N SER A 471 2.69 -2.59 -5.01
CA SER A 471 2.11 -3.64 -5.84
C SER A 471 0.58 -3.66 -5.75
N ASP A 472 0.02 -3.37 -4.59
CA ASP A 472 -1.40 -3.60 -4.28
C ASP A 472 -1.79 -5.05 -4.66
N GLY A 473 -0.84 -5.95 -4.54
CA GLY A 473 -0.92 -7.33 -5.02
C GLY A 473 -0.82 -8.36 -3.91
N GLY A 474 -1.35 -9.55 -4.17
CA GLY A 474 -1.13 -10.73 -3.34
C GLY A 474 0.23 -11.36 -3.57
N ALA A 475 0.58 -12.33 -2.72
CA ALA A 475 1.72 -13.22 -2.94
C ALA A 475 1.27 -14.45 -3.73
N TYR A 476 1.97 -14.73 -4.83
CA TYR A 476 1.69 -15.82 -5.74
C TYR A 476 2.94 -16.69 -5.95
N ALA A 477 2.75 -17.93 -6.42
CA ALA A 477 3.84 -18.80 -6.86
C ALA A 477 3.50 -19.43 -8.21
N LEU A 478 4.50 -19.98 -8.89
CA LEU A 478 4.32 -20.71 -10.14
C LEU A 478 3.80 -22.13 -9.88
N ASP A 479 3.83 -22.60 -8.64
CA ASP A 479 3.38 -23.92 -8.19
C ASP A 479 2.70 -23.84 -6.81
N GLY A 480 2.10 -24.95 -6.38
CA GLY A 480 1.55 -25.08 -5.03
C GLY A 480 0.23 -24.31 -4.81
N ALA A 481 -0.09 -24.10 -3.52
CA ALA A 481 -1.39 -23.57 -3.10
C ALA A 481 -1.64 -22.12 -3.54
N THR A 482 -0.58 -21.34 -3.73
CA THR A 482 -0.66 -19.93 -4.13
C THR A 482 -0.56 -19.73 -5.64
N HIS A 483 -0.54 -20.82 -6.42
CA HIS A 483 -0.72 -20.75 -7.88
C HIS A 483 -2.17 -20.37 -8.19
N LYS A 484 -2.38 -19.18 -8.71
CA LYS A 484 -3.69 -18.67 -9.12
C LYS A 484 -3.78 -18.61 -10.65
N GLY A 485 -5.00 -18.73 -11.22
CA GLY A 485 -5.23 -18.77 -12.66
C GLY A 485 -4.80 -17.46 -13.37
N HIS A 486 -5.62 -16.40 -13.23
CA HIS A 486 -5.39 -15.11 -13.92
C HIS A 486 -5.38 -13.94 -12.92
N PRO A 487 -4.41 -13.90 -11.98
CA PRO A 487 -4.30 -12.76 -11.07
C PRO A 487 -3.83 -11.52 -11.84
N HIS A 488 -4.18 -10.35 -11.34
CA HIS A 488 -3.66 -9.10 -11.90
C HIS A 488 -2.11 -9.11 -11.87
N PRO A 489 -1.42 -8.73 -12.96
CA PRO A 489 0.05 -8.81 -13.04
C PRO A 489 0.77 -7.88 -12.03
N ARG A 490 0.06 -7.00 -11.33
CA ARG A 490 0.66 -6.12 -10.31
C ARG A 490 1.33 -6.90 -9.17
N GLY A 491 0.78 -8.06 -8.76
CA GLY A 491 1.40 -8.93 -7.75
C GLY A 491 2.62 -9.72 -8.24
N LEU A 492 2.88 -9.72 -9.57
CA LEU A 492 3.93 -10.50 -10.21
C LEU A 492 5.07 -9.65 -10.79
N GLY A 493 4.82 -8.39 -11.17
CA GLY A 493 5.75 -7.65 -12.01
C GLY A 493 5.79 -6.14 -11.79
N THR A 494 5.28 -5.60 -10.69
CA THR A 494 5.25 -4.16 -10.41
C THR A 494 6.64 -3.55 -10.43
N PHE A 495 7.56 -4.00 -9.60
CA PHE A 495 8.87 -3.38 -9.43
C PHE A 495 9.77 -3.56 -10.67
N PRO A 496 9.86 -4.75 -11.30
CA PRO A 496 10.54 -4.89 -12.57
C PRO A 496 9.96 -4.01 -13.69
N ARG A 497 8.63 -3.83 -13.73
CA ARG A 497 7.96 -2.96 -14.70
C ARG A 497 8.32 -1.49 -14.48
N VAL A 498 8.43 -1.03 -13.22
CA VAL A 498 8.89 0.33 -12.92
C VAL A 498 10.28 0.54 -13.49
N LEU A 499 11.24 -0.34 -13.19
CA LEU A 499 12.60 -0.25 -13.69
C LEU A 499 12.70 -0.38 -15.22
N GLY A 500 11.93 -1.29 -15.82
CA GLY A 500 11.92 -1.52 -17.27
C GLY A 500 11.24 -0.39 -18.02
N LYS A 501 9.93 -0.25 -17.80
CA LYS A 501 9.08 0.67 -18.58
C LYS A 501 9.28 2.14 -18.20
N TYR A 502 9.25 2.46 -16.88
CA TYR A 502 9.18 3.87 -16.45
C TYR A 502 10.55 4.52 -16.23
N VAL A 503 11.60 3.75 -15.90
CA VAL A 503 12.96 4.25 -15.79
C VAL A 503 13.67 4.16 -17.15
N ARG A 504 13.81 2.95 -17.73
CA ARG A 504 14.67 2.75 -18.92
C ARG A 504 14.02 3.17 -20.24
N GLU A 505 12.76 2.79 -20.47
CA GLU A 505 12.07 3.03 -21.76
C GLU A 505 11.46 4.44 -21.82
N LYS A 506 10.52 4.75 -20.91
CA LYS A 506 9.79 6.03 -20.90
C LYS A 506 10.58 7.18 -20.28
N LYS A 507 11.57 6.90 -19.40
CA LYS A 507 12.35 7.89 -18.64
C LYS A 507 11.49 8.86 -17.84
N VAL A 508 10.38 8.38 -17.32
CA VAL A 508 9.46 9.10 -16.42
C VAL A 508 10.08 9.21 -15.02
N LEU A 509 10.82 8.19 -14.63
CA LEU A 509 11.56 8.11 -13.37
C LEU A 509 13.08 8.06 -13.65
N THR A 510 13.86 8.53 -12.68
CA THR A 510 15.32 8.31 -12.61
C THR A 510 15.62 7.12 -11.68
N LEU A 511 16.80 6.53 -11.84
CA LEU A 511 17.33 5.55 -10.89
C LEU A 511 17.74 6.25 -9.61
#